data_98835b7f766140885fe38e99379c1c01
#
_entry.id   98835b7f766140885fe38e99379c1c01
#
_cell.length_a   1.000
_cell.length_b   1.000
_cell.length_c   1.000
_cell.angle_alpha   90.00
_cell.angle_beta   90.00
_cell.angle_gamma   90.00
#
_symmetry.space_group_name_H-M   'P 1'
#
loop_
_entity.id
_entity.type
_entity.pdbx_description
1 polymer ?
#
loop_
_entity_poly.entity_id
_entity_poly.type
_entity_poly.pdbx_seq_one_letter_code
_entity_poly.pdbx_strand_id
1 'polypeptide(L)'
;MNGAGNINEQVSELLLGASTKSPAAPKEFDLMEMPLEGVAAFWLSVRKTMDSKKKGDEFLLEEAKHTREPHVRFLLELAASTFTPARCEELAQVRKKNILAELHRKYVLMAIGLLGIVSKENPQKVMIRFLSKFHIAPIFEKQVFEVAQVMLRNLDNAELNKTKFLNIDHKLKIEALIINLIFYCMLARRSGADSLLEYQEYISSQYFKDGLALICDGFDYDFVKFRLNLVKKEILEATEMKMDLSMHMMSAIKSGTPFHDLYLIAKAYLP
;
A
#
# COMPACT_ATOMS: atom_id res chain seq x y z
N MET A 1 -10.73 2.09 -38.10
CA MET A 1 -11.19 1.76 -36.75
C MET A 1 -10.08 1.02 -36.02
N ASN A 2 -8.98 1.65 -35.64
CA ASN A 2 -7.82 1.02 -34.99
C ASN A 2 -7.12 1.96 -34.00
N GLY A 3 -7.89 2.66 -33.15
CA GLY A 3 -7.30 3.63 -32.20
C GLY A 3 -7.41 3.25 -30.71
N ALA A 4 -8.36 2.41 -30.35
CA ALA A 4 -8.76 2.19 -28.96
C ALA A 4 -7.81 1.30 -28.16
N GLY A 5 -7.29 0.23 -28.75
CA GLY A 5 -6.31 -0.67 -28.11
C GLY A 5 -4.97 0.02 -27.83
N ASN A 6 -4.66 1.03 -28.61
CA ASN A 6 -3.37 1.71 -28.63
C ASN A 6 -3.14 2.62 -27.42
N ILE A 7 -4.15 3.26 -26.84
CA ILE A 7 -3.94 4.23 -25.72
C ILE A 7 -3.67 3.52 -24.40
N ASN A 8 -4.47 2.52 -24.08
CA ASN A 8 -4.24 1.71 -22.86
C ASN A 8 -2.97 0.88 -22.96
N GLU A 9 -2.63 0.40 -24.16
CA GLU A 9 -1.37 -0.28 -24.45
C GLU A 9 -0.19 0.70 -24.36
N GLN A 10 -0.27 1.88 -24.96
CA GLN A 10 0.78 2.90 -24.86
C GLN A 10 1.03 3.35 -23.43
N VAL A 11 -0.01 3.65 -22.65
CA VAL A 11 0.14 3.99 -21.23
C VAL A 11 0.65 2.79 -20.44
N SER A 12 0.21 1.57 -20.76
CA SER A 12 0.67 0.33 -20.11
C SER A 12 2.11 0.00 -20.46
N GLU A 13 2.53 0.15 -21.71
CA GLU A 13 3.91 -0.03 -22.15
C GLU A 13 4.87 0.98 -21.52
N LEU A 14 4.44 2.23 -21.37
CA LEU A 14 5.18 3.27 -20.68
C LEU A 14 5.25 3.04 -19.15
N LEU A 15 4.26 2.34 -18.59
CA LEU A 15 4.20 1.89 -17.20
C LEU A 15 4.87 0.51 -16.99
N LEU A 16 5.56 -0.03 -17.99
CA LEU A 16 6.13 -1.39 -18.01
C LEU A 16 6.86 -1.76 -16.71
N GLY A 17 6.25 -2.66 -15.99
CA GLY A 17 6.68 -3.18 -14.70
C GLY A 17 5.61 -3.12 -13.61
N ALA A 18 4.54 -2.36 -13.78
CA ALA A 18 3.41 -2.41 -12.88
C ALA A 18 2.58 -3.68 -13.16
N SER A 19 2.72 -4.68 -12.29
CA SER A 19 1.85 -5.87 -12.32
C SER A 19 0.41 -5.42 -12.12
N THR A 20 -0.36 -5.45 -13.22
CA THR A 20 -1.78 -5.14 -13.19
C THR A 20 -2.53 -6.38 -12.74
N LYS A 21 -2.92 -6.46 -11.48
CA LYS A 21 -3.96 -7.38 -11.06
C LYS A 21 -5.32 -6.74 -11.28
N SER A 22 -6.22 -7.54 -11.86
CA SER A 22 -7.61 -7.25 -12.21
C SER A 22 -8.47 -6.77 -11.04
N PRO A 23 -9.55 -6.00 -11.27
CA PRO A 23 -10.39 -5.43 -10.22
C PRO A 23 -11.29 -6.46 -9.55
N ALA A 24 -11.62 -6.18 -8.29
CA ALA A 24 -12.74 -6.71 -7.49
C ALA A 24 -12.87 -8.23 -7.40
N ALA A 25 -11.96 -8.86 -6.67
CA ALA A 25 -12.23 -10.10 -5.95
C ALA A 25 -12.73 -9.76 -4.52
N PRO A 26 -13.41 -10.70 -3.81
CA PRO A 26 -13.92 -10.46 -2.45
C PRO A 26 -12.83 -9.87 -1.57
N LYS A 27 -13.23 -9.03 -0.58
CA LYS A 27 -12.30 -8.32 0.31
C LYS A 27 -11.18 -9.27 0.75
N GLU A 28 -10.04 -9.15 0.08
CA GLU A 28 -8.85 -9.93 0.38
C GLU A 28 -8.35 -9.53 1.77
N PHE A 29 -7.78 -10.48 2.49
CA PHE A 29 -7.04 -10.20 3.70
C PHE A 29 -5.96 -9.14 3.38
N ASP A 30 -6.16 -7.94 3.88
CA ASP A 30 -5.23 -6.83 3.77
C ASP A 30 -4.86 -6.40 5.19
N LEU A 31 -3.60 -6.56 5.54
CA LEU A 31 -3.12 -6.24 6.88
C LEU A 31 -3.35 -4.78 7.28
N MET A 32 -3.32 -3.86 6.31
CA MET A 32 -3.55 -2.45 6.57
C MET A 32 -5.01 -2.11 6.81
N GLU A 33 -5.92 -2.72 6.05
CA GLU A 33 -7.36 -2.45 6.11
C GLU A 33 -8.07 -3.27 7.20
N MET A 34 -7.53 -4.45 7.54
CA MET A 34 -8.12 -5.33 8.54
C MET A 34 -7.95 -4.76 9.96
N PRO A 35 -9.00 -4.76 10.80
CA PRO A 35 -8.85 -4.40 12.21
C PRO A 35 -7.96 -5.41 12.96
N LEU A 36 -7.38 -4.98 14.06
CA LEU A 36 -6.43 -5.79 14.85
C LEU A 36 -7.08 -7.11 15.34
N GLU A 37 -8.36 -7.06 15.71
CA GLU A 37 -9.17 -8.22 16.09
C GLU A 37 -9.27 -9.24 14.95
N GLY A 38 -9.40 -8.77 13.72
CA GLY A 38 -9.44 -9.62 12.52
C GLY A 38 -8.11 -10.35 12.30
N VAL A 39 -6.99 -9.66 12.52
CA VAL A 39 -5.64 -10.27 12.46
C VAL A 39 -5.49 -11.33 13.55
N ALA A 40 -5.91 -11.03 14.79
CA ALA A 40 -5.89 -11.99 15.89
C ALA A 40 -6.74 -13.22 15.58
N ALA A 41 -7.98 -13.00 15.10
CA ALA A 41 -8.92 -14.08 14.75
C ALA A 41 -8.35 -15.00 13.64
N PHE A 42 -7.69 -14.42 12.63
CA PHE A 42 -7.02 -15.19 11.59
C PHE A 42 -6.00 -16.19 12.19
N TRP A 43 -5.05 -15.70 12.99
CA TRP A 43 -4.00 -16.55 13.57
C TRP A 43 -4.54 -17.59 14.55
N LEU A 44 -5.56 -17.24 15.35
CA LEU A 44 -6.26 -18.21 16.21
C LEU A 44 -6.98 -19.29 15.39
N SER A 45 -7.58 -18.93 14.26
CA SER A 45 -8.19 -19.89 13.33
C SER A 45 -7.15 -20.84 12.71
N VAL A 46 -5.99 -20.31 12.31
CA VAL A 46 -4.86 -21.13 11.81
C VAL A 46 -4.48 -22.17 12.84
N ARG A 47 -4.24 -21.77 14.10
CA ARG A 47 -3.89 -22.71 15.18
C ARG A 47 -4.96 -23.75 15.43
N LYS A 48 -6.22 -23.34 15.54
CA LYS A 48 -7.36 -24.25 15.76
C LYS A 48 -7.47 -25.30 14.65
N THR A 49 -7.26 -24.89 13.40
CA THR A 49 -7.30 -25.79 12.25
C THR A 49 -6.13 -26.79 12.27
N MET A 50 -4.93 -26.34 12.63
CA MET A 50 -3.77 -27.23 12.82
C MET A 50 -4.05 -28.33 13.84
N ASP A 51 -4.59 -27.96 15.00
CA ASP A 51 -4.91 -28.91 16.07
C ASP A 51 -5.94 -29.94 15.61
N SER A 52 -6.94 -29.55 14.80
CA SER A 52 -7.99 -30.45 14.31
C SER A 52 -7.54 -31.38 13.20
N LYS A 53 -6.69 -30.93 12.28
CA LYS A 53 -6.28 -31.69 11.09
C LYS A 53 -5.09 -32.62 11.31
N LYS A 54 -4.37 -32.51 12.42
CA LYS A 54 -3.11 -33.25 12.71
C LYS A 54 -2.04 -33.17 11.61
N LYS A 55 -2.10 -32.16 10.74
CA LYS A 55 -1.21 -31.92 9.60
C LYS A 55 -0.56 -30.54 9.74
N GLY A 56 0.39 -30.39 10.68
CA GLY A 56 0.97 -29.10 11.05
C GLY A 56 1.57 -28.33 9.89
N ASP A 57 2.74 -28.71 9.41
CA ASP A 57 3.52 -27.93 8.43
C ASP A 57 2.90 -27.94 7.04
N GLU A 58 2.31 -29.07 6.59
CA GLU A 58 1.61 -29.15 5.29
C GLU A 58 0.44 -28.18 5.22
N PHE A 59 -0.34 -28.06 6.31
CA PHE A 59 -1.46 -27.12 6.39
C PHE A 59 -0.98 -25.67 6.30
N LEU A 60 0.11 -25.31 7.00
CA LEU A 60 0.66 -23.95 6.96
C LEU A 60 1.13 -23.57 5.54
N LEU A 61 1.76 -24.50 4.82
CA LEU A 61 2.18 -24.27 3.43
C LEU A 61 0.99 -24.18 2.48
N GLU A 62 -0.08 -24.93 2.71
CA GLU A 62 -1.31 -24.82 1.96
C GLU A 62 -1.98 -23.47 2.20
N GLU A 63 -2.12 -23.05 3.46
CA GLU A 63 -2.67 -21.73 3.82
C GLU A 63 -1.84 -20.59 3.24
N ALA A 64 -0.50 -20.70 3.24
CA ALA A 64 0.38 -19.73 2.62
C ALA A 64 0.12 -19.56 1.11
N LYS A 65 -0.22 -20.63 0.39
CA LYS A 65 -0.56 -20.56 -1.05
C LYS A 65 -1.86 -19.82 -1.30
N HIS A 66 -2.83 -19.93 -0.38
CA HIS A 66 -4.13 -19.27 -0.48
C HIS A 66 -4.11 -17.83 0.06
N THR A 67 -3.15 -17.49 0.91
CA THR A 67 -2.99 -16.16 1.49
C THR A 67 -2.33 -15.21 0.49
N ARG A 68 -3.02 -14.13 0.12
CA ARG A 68 -2.52 -13.12 -0.83
C ARG A 68 -1.73 -12.00 -0.15
N GLU A 69 -1.90 -11.79 1.15
CA GLU A 69 -1.13 -10.82 1.91
C GLU A 69 0.34 -11.26 2.02
N PRO A 70 1.29 -10.50 1.43
CA PRO A 70 2.67 -10.97 1.30
C PRO A 70 3.40 -11.16 2.63
N HIS A 71 3.06 -10.37 3.66
CA HIS A 71 3.69 -10.49 4.97
C HIS A 71 3.20 -11.75 5.69
N VAL A 72 1.89 -11.95 5.72
CA VAL A 72 1.28 -13.11 6.38
C VAL A 72 1.68 -14.40 5.69
N ARG A 73 1.72 -14.42 4.36
CA ARG A 73 2.24 -15.57 3.60
C ARG A 73 3.67 -15.92 4.03
N PHE A 74 4.55 -14.93 4.08
CA PHE A 74 5.93 -15.14 4.52
C PHE A 74 6.02 -15.70 5.94
N LEU A 75 5.18 -15.23 6.88
CA LEU A 75 5.14 -15.74 8.24
C LEU A 75 4.64 -17.20 8.30
N LEU A 76 3.65 -17.57 7.49
CA LEU A 76 3.17 -18.96 7.39
C LEU A 76 4.27 -19.88 6.84
N GLU A 77 5.01 -19.42 5.80
CA GLU A 77 6.17 -20.14 5.25
C GLU A 77 7.29 -20.29 6.30
N LEU A 78 7.56 -19.26 7.11
CA LEU A 78 8.51 -19.35 8.22
C LEU A 78 8.05 -20.34 9.30
N ALA A 79 6.78 -20.33 9.67
CA ALA A 79 6.23 -21.25 10.65
C ALA A 79 6.39 -22.71 10.19
N ALA A 80 6.20 -23.00 8.91
CA ALA A 80 6.37 -24.33 8.32
C ALA A 80 7.83 -24.72 7.99
N SER A 81 8.79 -23.78 8.12
CA SER A 81 10.19 -24.02 7.77
C SER A 81 10.92 -24.91 8.80
N THR A 82 12.11 -25.37 8.45
CA THR A 82 13.01 -26.10 9.38
C THR A 82 13.85 -25.17 10.28
N PHE A 83 13.71 -23.85 10.16
CA PHE A 83 14.43 -22.90 11.00
C PHE A 83 14.00 -22.98 12.47
N THR A 84 14.90 -22.63 13.36
CA THR A 84 14.57 -22.46 14.79
C THR A 84 13.61 -21.29 14.99
N PRO A 85 12.78 -21.27 16.05
CA PRO A 85 11.89 -20.14 16.34
C PRO A 85 12.63 -18.78 16.39
N ALA A 86 13.80 -18.74 17.02
CA ALA A 86 14.63 -17.53 17.10
C ALA A 86 15.07 -17.03 15.71
N ARG A 87 15.44 -17.93 14.79
CA ARG A 87 15.79 -17.57 13.42
C ARG A 87 14.59 -17.09 12.62
N CYS A 88 13.42 -17.70 12.80
CA CYS A 88 12.18 -17.24 12.19
C CYS A 88 11.85 -15.81 12.64
N GLU A 89 11.96 -15.52 13.91
CA GLU A 89 11.70 -14.19 14.47
C GLU A 89 12.67 -13.13 13.92
N GLU A 90 13.97 -13.44 13.85
CA GLU A 90 14.97 -12.55 13.24
C GLU A 90 14.62 -12.22 11.78
N LEU A 91 14.27 -13.22 10.96
CA LEU A 91 13.90 -13.01 9.55
C LEU A 91 12.58 -12.23 9.42
N ALA A 92 11.61 -12.49 10.30
CA ALA A 92 10.36 -11.76 10.34
C ALA A 92 10.57 -10.29 10.70
N GLN A 93 11.47 -9.97 11.65
CA GLN A 93 11.84 -8.59 11.99
C GLN A 93 12.50 -7.86 10.82
N VAL A 94 13.41 -8.51 10.10
CA VAL A 94 14.01 -7.92 8.88
C VAL A 94 12.94 -7.61 7.84
N ARG A 95 12.01 -8.55 7.62
CA ARG A 95 10.90 -8.36 6.67
C ARG A 95 9.98 -7.22 7.09
N LYS A 96 9.57 -7.16 8.37
CA LYS A 96 8.76 -6.08 8.94
C LYS A 96 9.40 -4.72 8.69
N LYS A 97 10.68 -4.58 9.05
CA LYS A 97 11.42 -3.32 8.87
C LYS A 97 11.43 -2.85 7.41
N ASN A 98 11.63 -3.76 6.46
CA ASN A 98 11.66 -3.43 5.04
C ASN A 98 10.28 -2.98 4.53
N ILE A 99 9.21 -3.67 4.93
CA ILE A 99 7.84 -3.32 4.54
C ILE A 99 7.44 -1.96 5.11
N LEU A 100 7.69 -1.72 6.40
CA LEU A 100 7.38 -0.42 7.04
C LEU A 100 8.18 0.73 6.43
N ALA A 101 9.46 0.51 6.08
CA ALA A 101 10.27 1.52 5.41
C ALA A 101 9.74 1.86 4.01
N GLU A 102 9.30 0.86 3.23
CA GLU A 102 8.68 1.08 1.93
C GLU A 102 7.35 1.81 2.06
N LEU A 103 6.50 1.36 2.99
CA LEU A 103 5.21 1.98 3.28
C LEU A 103 5.37 3.44 3.70
N HIS A 104 6.25 3.72 4.66
CA HIS A 104 6.60 5.08 5.08
C HIS A 104 7.00 5.95 3.88
N ARG A 105 7.85 5.44 2.98
CA ARG A 105 8.28 6.17 1.79
C ARG A 105 7.10 6.51 0.88
N LYS A 106 6.19 5.57 0.63
CA LYS A 106 4.99 5.80 -0.18
C LYS A 106 4.10 6.90 0.40
N TYR A 107 3.85 6.89 1.72
CA TYR A 107 3.10 7.97 2.38
C TYR A 107 3.83 9.32 2.35
N VAL A 108 5.15 9.32 2.42
CA VAL A 108 5.95 10.55 2.25
C VAL A 108 5.80 11.11 0.83
N LEU A 109 5.79 10.27 -0.21
CA LEU A 109 5.54 10.70 -1.58
C LEU A 109 4.12 11.28 -1.73
N MET A 110 3.09 10.60 -1.22
CA MET A 110 1.72 11.11 -1.24
C MET A 110 1.63 12.48 -0.54
N ALA A 111 2.24 12.63 0.63
CA ALA A 111 2.28 13.91 1.35
C ALA A 111 2.97 15.01 0.53
N ILE A 112 4.11 14.72 -0.10
CA ILE A 112 4.82 15.69 -0.95
C ILE A 112 3.95 16.11 -2.14
N GLY A 113 3.24 15.17 -2.79
CA GLY A 113 2.31 15.46 -3.87
C GLY A 113 1.19 16.41 -3.44
N LEU A 114 0.51 16.08 -2.33
CA LEU A 114 -0.56 16.91 -1.75
C LEU A 114 -0.07 18.31 -1.35
N LEU A 115 1.10 18.39 -0.70
CA LEU A 115 1.70 19.66 -0.33
C LEU A 115 2.15 20.48 -1.55
N GLY A 116 2.54 19.81 -2.64
CA GLY A 116 2.79 20.47 -3.92
C GLY A 116 1.53 21.04 -4.55
N ILE A 117 0.37 20.37 -4.39
CA ILE A 117 -0.94 20.84 -4.89
C ILE A 117 -1.38 22.06 -4.09
N VAL A 118 -1.38 22.02 -2.74
CA VAL A 118 -1.82 23.14 -1.89
C VAL A 118 -0.97 24.40 -2.10
N SER A 119 0.34 24.23 -2.31
CA SER A 119 1.26 25.36 -2.57
C SER A 119 1.31 25.77 -4.05
N LYS A 120 0.52 25.15 -4.93
CA LYS A 120 0.54 25.37 -6.39
C LYS A 120 1.95 25.27 -6.99
N GLU A 121 2.76 24.37 -6.42
CA GLU A 121 4.18 24.19 -6.78
C GLU A 121 4.32 23.68 -8.23
N ASN A 122 5.41 24.05 -8.89
CA ASN A 122 5.71 23.50 -10.21
C ASN A 122 5.95 21.96 -10.10
N PRO A 123 5.24 21.14 -10.91
CA PRO A 123 5.41 19.69 -10.89
C PRO A 123 6.87 19.20 -11.03
N GLN A 124 7.72 19.95 -11.73
CA GLN A 124 9.17 19.66 -11.81
C GLN A 124 9.85 19.79 -10.45
N LYS A 125 9.49 20.79 -9.64
CA LYS A 125 10.01 20.93 -8.27
C LYS A 125 9.50 19.81 -7.37
N VAL A 126 8.22 19.44 -7.50
CA VAL A 126 7.63 18.29 -6.80
C VAL A 126 8.38 17.01 -7.15
N MET A 127 8.69 16.79 -8.43
CA MET A 127 9.47 15.65 -8.90
C MET A 127 10.87 15.59 -8.27
N ILE A 128 11.58 16.69 -8.19
CA ILE A 128 12.89 16.78 -7.51
C ILE A 128 12.74 16.37 -6.03
N ARG A 129 11.67 16.82 -5.36
CA ARG A 129 11.36 16.43 -3.97
C ARG A 129 11.06 14.93 -3.85
N PHE A 130 10.40 14.32 -4.83
CA PHE A 130 10.21 12.87 -4.86
C PHE A 130 11.54 12.15 -4.99
N LEU A 131 12.36 12.51 -5.97
CA LEU A 131 13.65 11.86 -6.23
C LEU A 131 14.62 11.99 -5.06
N SER A 132 14.54 13.08 -4.28
CA SER A 132 15.37 13.26 -3.07
C SER A 132 15.10 12.21 -1.97
N LYS A 133 14.03 11.41 -2.07
CA LYS A 133 13.71 10.33 -1.12
C LYS A 133 14.38 8.99 -1.49
N PHE A 134 15.13 8.96 -2.56
CA PHE A 134 15.81 7.76 -3.06
C PHE A 134 17.30 7.99 -3.21
N HIS A 135 18.09 6.98 -2.85
CA HIS A 135 19.51 6.98 -3.14
C HIS A 135 19.80 6.79 -4.64
N ILE A 136 18.99 5.94 -5.28
CA ILE A 136 18.99 5.75 -6.72
C ILE A 136 17.56 6.05 -7.21
N ALA A 137 17.43 6.91 -8.22
CA ALA A 137 16.12 7.27 -8.77
C ALA A 137 15.42 6.02 -9.33
N PRO A 138 14.17 5.74 -8.92
CA PRO A 138 13.45 4.55 -9.37
C PRO A 138 12.96 4.67 -10.82
N ILE A 139 12.85 5.89 -11.34
CA ILE A 139 12.32 6.17 -12.69
C ILE A 139 12.96 7.43 -13.24
N PHE A 140 13.07 7.53 -14.57
CA PHE A 140 13.58 8.73 -15.24
C PHE A 140 12.52 9.83 -15.28
N GLU A 141 12.90 11.05 -14.92
CA GLU A 141 12.02 12.22 -14.88
C GLU A 141 11.27 12.45 -16.20
N LYS A 142 11.98 12.37 -17.34
CA LYS A 142 11.40 12.54 -18.67
C LYS A 142 10.23 11.58 -18.91
N GLN A 143 10.42 10.29 -18.56
CA GLN A 143 9.39 9.27 -18.71
C GLN A 143 8.16 9.58 -17.86
N VAL A 144 8.33 10.06 -16.61
CA VAL A 144 7.22 10.43 -15.73
C VAL A 144 6.34 11.51 -16.36
N PHE A 145 6.96 12.57 -16.86
CA PHE A 145 6.22 13.67 -17.49
C PHE A 145 5.57 13.29 -18.82
N GLU A 146 6.22 12.46 -19.63
CA GLU A 146 5.65 11.93 -20.88
C GLU A 146 4.37 11.13 -20.61
N VAL A 147 4.42 10.19 -19.67
CA VAL A 147 3.25 9.38 -19.29
C VAL A 147 2.15 10.25 -18.69
N ALA A 148 2.47 11.11 -17.74
CA ALA A 148 1.49 12.00 -17.11
C ALA A 148 0.81 12.94 -18.15
N GLN A 149 1.55 13.41 -19.15
CA GLN A 149 0.97 14.20 -20.25
C GLN A 149 0.04 13.39 -21.15
N VAL A 150 0.39 12.14 -21.46
CA VAL A 150 -0.49 11.25 -22.23
C VAL A 150 -1.79 10.99 -21.45
N MET A 151 -1.71 10.74 -20.15
CA MET A 151 -2.89 10.58 -19.29
C MET A 151 -3.76 11.84 -19.30
N LEU A 152 -3.17 13.03 -19.14
CA LEU A 152 -3.89 14.31 -19.17
C LEU A 152 -4.59 14.60 -20.50
N ARG A 153 -3.98 14.26 -21.64
CA ARG A 153 -4.58 14.47 -22.96
C ARG A 153 -5.76 13.54 -23.21
N ASN A 154 -5.75 12.36 -22.60
CA ASN A 154 -6.77 11.33 -22.78
C ASN A 154 -7.76 11.23 -21.61
N LEU A 155 -7.76 12.21 -20.70
CA LEU A 155 -8.56 12.17 -19.48
C LEU A 155 -10.08 12.12 -19.77
N ASP A 156 -10.52 12.82 -20.84
CA ASP A 156 -11.92 12.86 -21.28
C ASP A 156 -12.29 11.69 -22.21
N ASN A 157 -11.30 10.85 -22.58
CA ASN A 157 -11.55 9.71 -23.42
C ASN A 157 -12.21 8.59 -22.61
N ALA A 158 -13.42 8.18 -23.01
CA ALA A 158 -14.17 7.08 -22.36
C ALA A 158 -13.45 5.72 -22.39
N GLU A 159 -12.51 5.54 -23.31
CA GLU A 159 -11.73 4.32 -23.47
C GLU A 159 -10.57 4.21 -22.46
N LEU A 160 -10.17 5.33 -21.81
CA LEU A 160 -9.13 5.31 -20.79
C LEU A 160 -9.63 4.56 -19.55
N ASN A 161 -8.91 3.51 -19.16
CA ASN A 161 -9.20 2.80 -17.92
C ASN A 161 -8.80 3.66 -16.70
N LYS A 162 -9.69 4.58 -16.30
CA LYS A 162 -9.44 5.53 -15.20
C LYS A 162 -9.14 4.82 -13.89
N THR A 163 -9.85 3.73 -13.57
CA THR A 163 -9.60 2.94 -12.35
C THR A 163 -8.17 2.39 -12.27
N LYS A 164 -7.59 2.05 -13.42
CA LYS A 164 -6.22 1.53 -13.48
C LYS A 164 -5.17 2.64 -13.40
N PHE A 165 -5.38 3.74 -14.11
CA PHE A 165 -4.34 4.75 -14.35
C PHE A 165 -4.41 5.96 -13.41
N LEU A 166 -5.58 6.22 -12.80
CA LEU A 166 -5.74 7.35 -11.87
C LEU A 166 -5.68 6.93 -10.39
N ASN A 167 -5.55 5.64 -10.11
CA ASN A 167 -5.54 5.15 -8.74
C ASN A 167 -4.29 5.64 -7.98
N ILE A 168 -4.49 6.08 -6.75
CA ILE A 168 -3.44 6.26 -5.74
C ILE A 168 -3.67 5.22 -4.65
N ASP A 169 -2.70 4.34 -4.45
CA ASP A 169 -2.76 3.26 -3.47
C ASP A 169 -1.36 2.95 -2.94
N HIS A 170 -1.26 2.55 -1.67
CA HIS A 170 -0.02 2.05 -1.08
C HIS A 170 0.46 0.73 -1.72
N LYS A 171 -0.43 -0.02 -2.39
CA LYS A 171 -0.10 -1.25 -3.13
C LYS A 171 0.63 -1.00 -4.46
N LEU A 172 0.55 0.22 -4.99
CA LEU A 172 1.22 0.56 -6.24
C LEU A 172 2.74 0.43 -6.10
N LYS A 173 3.40 0.03 -7.19
CA LYS A 173 4.85 0.18 -7.30
C LYS A 173 5.22 1.67 -7.23
N ILE A 174 6.41 1.96 -6.72
CA ILE A 174 6.87 3.34 -6.50
C ILE A 174 6.86 4.16 -7.79
N GLU A 175 7.24 3.56 -8.91
CA GLU A 175 7.26 4.20 -10.23
C GLU A 175 5.85 4.64 -10.65
N ALA A 176 4.88 3.75 -10.55
CA ALA A 176 3.48 4.04 -10.87
C ALA A 176 2.90 5.09 -9.91
N LEU A 177 3.22 5.01 -8.62
CA LEU A 177 2.79 5.99 -7.63
C LEU A 177 3.33 7.40 -7.97
N ILE A 178 4.61 7.51 -8.32
CA ILE A 178 5.22 8.80 -8.71
C ILE A 178 4.53 9.38 -9.95
N ILE A 179 4.29 8.56 -10.98
CA ILE A 179 3.62 8.99 -12.21
C ILE A 179 2.23 9.53 -11.88
N ASN A 180 1.44 8.78 -11.12
CA ASN A 180 0.09 9.19 -10.76
C ASN A 180 0.07 10.45 -9.88
N LEU A 181 1.01 10.59 -8.94
CA LEU A 181 1.14 11.80 -8.13
C LEU A 181 1.51 13.03 -8.98
N ILE A 182 2.44 12.90 -9.94
CA ILE A 182 2.77 13.99 -10.87
C ILE A 182 1.60 14.32 -11.76
N PHE A 183 0.85 13.32 -12.24
CA PHE A 183 -0.40 13.55 -12.99
C PHE A 183 -1.38 14.44 -12.18
N TYR A 184 -1.64 14.11 -10.90
CA TYR A 184 -2.53 14.94 -10.06
C TYR A 184 -1.98 16.35 -9.82
N CYS A 185 -0.66 16.50 -9.64
CA CYS A 185 -0.03 17.83 -9.53
C CYS A 185 -0.20 18.65 -10.82
N MET A 186 -0.05 18.02 -11.99
CA MET A 186 -0.25 18.67 -13.29
C MET A 186 -1.72 19.02 -13.54
N LEU A 187 -2.64 18.12 -13.19
CA LEU A 187 -4.09 18.33 -13.31
C LEU A 187 -4.54 19.49 -12.40
N ALA A 188 -4.13 19.51 -11.14
CA ALA A 188 -4.42 20.60 -10.21
C ALA A 188 -3.91 21.95 -10.71
N ARG A 189 -2.74 21.96 -11.34
CA ARG A 189 -2.17 23.19 -11.90
C ARG A 189 -2.92 23.68 -13.13
N ARG A 190 -3.46 22.76 -13.96
CA ARG A 190 -4.21 23.07 -15.17
C ARG A 190 -5.63 23.53 -14.86
N SER A 191 -6.32 22.83 -13.97
CA SER A 191 -7.78 22.96 -13.79
C SER A 191 -8.20 23.41 -12.38
N GLY A 192 -7.24 23.63 -11.46
CA GLY A 192 -7.50 23.92 -10.06
C GLY A 192 -7.60 22.68 -9.20
N ALA A 193 -7.45 22.83 -7.87
CA ALA A 193 -7.50 21.71 -6.93
C ALA A 193 -8.91 21.09 -6.86
N ASP A 194 -9.96 21.88 -6.96
CA ASP A 194 -11.36 21.42 -6.87
C ASP A 194 -11.72 20.41 -7.96
N SER A 195 -11.08 20.54 -9.15
CA SER A 195 -11.29 19.57 -10.24
C SER A 195 -10.83 18.15 -9.90
N LEU A 196 -9.99 17.99 -8.88
CA LEU A 196 -9.51 16.68 -8.45
C LEU A 196 -10.58 15.85 -7.71
N LEU A 197 -11.63 16.50 -7.18
CA LEU A 197 -12.74 15.83 -6.51
C LEU A 197 -13.49 14.88 -7.44
N GLU A 198 -13.57 15.21 -8.73
CA GLU A 198 -14.21 14.37 -9.76
C GLU A 198 -13.53 13.00 -9.92
N TYR A 199 -12.27 12.89 -9.50
CA TYR A 199 -11.46 11.66 -9.65
C TYR A 199 -11.29 10.89 -8.34
N GLN A 200 -11.91 11.33 -7.24
CA GLN A 200 -11.79 10.66 -5.93
C GLN A 200 -12.31 9.22 -5.95
N GLU A 201 -13.30 8.91 -6.79
CA GLU A 201 -13.84 7.55 -6.93
C GLU A 201 -12.79 6.53 -7.41
N TYR A 202 -11.77 6.98 -8.16
CA TYR A 202 -10.70 6.13 -8.68
C TYR A 202 -9.53 5.96 -7.70
N ILE A 203 -9.50 6.72 -6.61
CA ILE A 203 -8.42 6.69 -5.61
C ILE A 203 -8.78 5.69 -4.51
N SER A 204 -7.94 4.70 -4.25
CA SER A 204 -8.14 3.74 -3.16
C SER A 204 -7.58 4.23 -1.82
N SER A 205 -6.52 5.02 -1.83
CA SER A 205 -5.89 5.54 -0.61
C SER A 205 -6.75 6.55 0.11
N GLN A 206 -7.31 6.18 1.27
CA GLN A 206 -8.07 7.12 2.11
C GLN A 206 -7.21 8.29 2.59
N TYR A 207 -5.95 8.04 2.94
CA TYR A 207 -4.98 9.07 3.29
C TYR A 207 -4.86 10.17 2.22
N PHE A 208 -4.82 9.78 0.95
CA PHE A 208 -4.72 10.73 -0.16
C PHE A 208 -6.04 11.47 -0.39
N LYS A 209 -7.19 10.77 -0.29
CA LYS A 209 -8.52 11.38 -0.38
C LYS A 209 -8.74 12.45 0.68
N ASP A 210 -8.44 12.12 1.94
CA ASP A 210 -8.58 13.05 3.07
C ASP A 210 -7.70 14.28 2.88
N GLY A 211 -6.46 14.08 2.40
CA GLY A 211 -5.56 15.17 2.06
C GLY A 211 -6.09 16.08 0.94
N LEU A 212 -6.70 15.51 -0.11
CA LEU A 212 -7.36 16.28 -1.17
C LEU A 212 -8.55 17.06 -0.65
N ALA A 213 -9.39 16.45 0.19
CA ALA A 213 -10.54 17.12 0.80
C ALA A 213 -10.10 18.35 1.59
N LEU A 214 -9.09 18.23 2.45
CA LEU A 214 -8.54 19.37 3.19
C LEU A 214 -8.07 20.51 2.27
N ILE A 215 -7.46 20.18 1.14
CA ILE A 215 -6.98 21.18 0.17
C ILE A 215 -8.16 21.90 -0.50
N CYS A 216 -9.20 21.15 -0.91
CA CYS A 216 -10.40 21.71 -1.54
C CYS A 216 -11.24 22.52 -0.53
N ASP A 217 -11.25 22.13 0.74
CA ASP A 217 -11.86 22.90 1.84
C ASP A 217 -11.10 24.20 2.17
N GLY A 218 -9.97 24.46 1.51
CA GLY A 218 -9.20 25.70 1.65
C GLY A 218 -8.27 25.77 2.85
N PHE A 219 -7.96 24.65 3.50
CA PHE A 219 -6.97 24.62 4.58
C PHE A 219 -5.58 25.00 4.07
N ASP A 220 -4.83 25.73 4.91
CA ASP A 220 -3.49 26.18 4.58
C ASP A 220 -2.45 25.04 4.58
N TYR A 221 -1.27 25.36 4.03
CA TYR A 221 -0.16 24.42 3.90
C TYR A 221 0.28 23.80 5.23
N ASP A 222 0.34 24.58 6.30
CA ASP A 222 0.87 24.13 7.58
C ASP A 222 -0.11 23.19 8.27
N PHE A 223 -1.40 23.49 8.21
CA PHE A 223 -2.45 22.61 8.73
C PHE A 223 -2.51 21.28 7.94
N VAL A 224 -2.52 21.34 6.62
CA VAL A 224 -2.50 20.13 5.76
C VAL A 224 -1.27 19.27 6.08
N LYS A 225 -0.10 19.87 6.17
CA LYS A 225 1.16 19.18 6.52
C LYS A 225 1.08 18.54 7.91
N PHE A 226 0.56 19.23 8.90
CA PHE A 226 0.38 18.71 10.25
C PHE A 226 -0.54 17.47 10.24
N ARG A 227 -1.72 17.57 9.63
CA ARG A 227 -2.68 16.47 9.55
C ARG A 227 -2.11 15.26 8.80
N LEU A 228 -1.50 15.48 7.66
CA LEU A 228 -0.86 14.40 6.89
C LEU A 228 0.23 13.67 7.69
N ASN A 229 1.04 14.40 8.47
CA ASN A 229 2.07 13.76 9.30
C ASN A 229 1.47 12.97 10.45
N LEU A 230 0.42 13.49 11.09
CA LEU A 230 -0.29 12.81 12.18
C LEU A 230 -0.91 11.50 11.68
N VAL A 231 -1.73 11.56 10.63
CA VAL A 231 -2.41 10.37 10.07
C VAL A 231 -1.40 9.34 9.56
N LYS A 232 -0.32 9.78 8.89
CA LYS A 232 0.76 8.89 8.47
C LYS A 232 1.38 8.14 9.66
N LYS A 233 1.63 8.82 10.76
CA LYS A 233 2.18 8.21 11.99
C LYS A 233 1.23 7.16 12.54
N GLU A 234 -0.05 7.49 12.69
CA GLU A 234 -1.10 6.59 13.18
C GLU A 234 -1.21 5.32 12.31
N ILE A 235 -1.21 5.47 10.98
CA ILE A 235 -1.26 4.32 10.04
C ILE A 235 -0.04 3.42 10.21
N LEU A 236 1.15 3.98 10.30
CA LEU A 236 2.38 3.19 10.45
C LEU A 236 2.45 2.47 11.78
N GLU A 237 2.09 3.13 12.88
CA GLU A 237 2.04 2.53 14.22
C GLU A 237 0.99 1.41 14.31
N ALA A 238 -0.20 1.62 13.75
CA ALA A 238 -1.24 0.60 13.70
C ALA A 238 -0.81 -0.61 12.84
N THR A 239 -0.15 -0.36 11.70
CA THR A 239 0.38 -1.42 10.84
C THR A 239 1.49 -2.20 11.53
N GLU A 240 2.41 -1.50 12.21
CA GLU A 240 3.48 -2.13 12.99
C GLU A 240 2.93 -3.04 14.07
N MET A 241 1.93 -2.58 14.84
CA MET A 241 1.28 -3.39 15.88
C MET A 241 0.65 -4.67 15.31
N LYS A 242 -0.02 -4.60 14.15
CA LYS A 242 -0.59 -5.78 13.48
C LYS A 242 0.49 -6.76 13.01
N MET A 243 1.62 -6.24 12.55
CA MET A 243 2.78 -7.06 12.17
C MET A 243 3.41 -7.74 13.39
N ASP A 244 3.56 -7.02 14.50
CA ASP A 244 4.10 -7.57 15.75
C ASP A 244 3.20 -8.68 16.32
N LEU A 245 1.89 -8.44 16.35
CA LEU A 245 0.92 -9.49 16.68
C LEU A 245 1.12 -10.73 15.80
N SER A 246 1.15 -10.53 14.49
CA SER A 246 1.33 -11.63 13.52
C SER A 246 2.63 -12.41 13.75
N MET A 247 3.72 -11.71 14.06
CA MET A 247 5.02 -12.34 14.34
C MET A 247 5.02 -13.12 15.65
N HIS A 248 4.43 -12.59 16.71
CA HIS A 248 4.29 -13.31 17.99
C HIS A 248 3.41 -14.55 17.86
N MET A 249 2.29 -14.44 17.09
CA MET A 249 1.43 -15.59 16.82
C MET A 249 2.16 -16.66 15.98
N MET A 250 2.90 -16.26 14.96
CA MET A 250 3.74 -17.17 14.16
C MET A 250 4.78 -17.87 15.02
N SER A 251 5.52 -17.14 15.86
CA SER A 251 6.55 -17.70 16.76
C SER A 251 5.95 -18.69 17.77
N ALA A 252 4.78 -18.37 18.33
CA ALA A 252 4.06 -19.24 19.24
C ALA A 252 3.55 -20.52 18.54
N ILE A 253 3.01 -20.41 17.32
CA ILE A 253 2.62 -21.57 16.50
C ILE A 253 3.83 -22.45 16.23
N LYS A 254 4.95 -21.87 15.81
CA LYS A 254 6.21 -22.57 15.55
C LYS A 254 6.74 -23.32 16.77
N SER A 255 6.59 -22.74 17.95
CA SER A 255 7.00 -23.32 19.23
C SER A 255 6.02 -24.37 19.79
N GLY A 256 4.91 -24.63 19.08
CA GLY A 256 3.89 -25.58 19.54
C GLY A 256 3.07 -25.09 20.73
N THR A 257 3.04 -23.76 20.98
CA THR A 257 2.30 -23.16 22.11
C THR A 257 0.81 -23.56 22.08
N PRO A 258 0.21 -23.96 23.22
CA PRO A 258 -1.21 -24.32 23.28
C PRO A 258 -2.14 -23.20 22.87
N PHE A 259 -3.33 -23.55 22.35
CA PHE A 259 -4.33 -22.57 21.89
C PHE A 259 -4.69 -21.52 22.96
N HIS A 260 -4.81 -21.96 24.23
CA HIS A 260 -5.14 -21.05 25.33
C HIS A 260 -4.10 -19.94 25.51
N ASP A 261 -2.83 -20.27 25.41
CA ASP A 261 -1.73 -19.32 25.58
C ASP A 261 -1.62 -18.39 24.36
N LEU A 262 -1.89 -18.89 23.14
CA LEU A 262 -2.04 -18.03 21.95
C LEU A 262 -3.15 -17.00 22.13
N TYR A 263 -4.29 -17.40 22.72
CA TYR A 263 -5.37 -16.50 23.01
C TYR A 263 -4.95 -15.39 23.98
N LEU A 264 -4.13 -15.69 24.98
CA LEU A 264 -3.57 -14.69 25.90
C LEU A 264 -2.62 -13.72 25.17
N ILE A 265 -1.80 -14.22 24.24
CA ILE A 265 -0.96 -13.36 23.39
C ILE A 265 -1.84 -12.42 22.57
N ALA A 266 -2.85 -12.94 21.90
CA ALA A 266 -3.78 -12.12 21.11
C ALA A 266 -4.45 -11.05 21.99
N LYS A 267 -4.94 -11.43 23.17
CA LYS A 267 -5.59 -10.54 24.14
C LYS A 267 -4.67 -9.40 24.62
N ALA A 268 -3.36 -9.63 24.71
CA ALA A 268 -2.42 -8.58 25.12
C ALA A 268 -2.30 -7.43 24.10
N TYR A 269 -2.67 -7.66 22.84
CA TYR A 269 -2.68 -6.65 21.77
C TYR A 269 -4.03 -5.96 21.62
N LEU A 270 -5.11 -6.59 22.09
CA LEU A 270 -6.45 -6.03 21.98
C LEU A 270 -6.74 -5.06 23.13
N PRO A 271 -7.48 -3.97 22.89
CA PRO A 271 -7.84 -3.00 23.90
C PRO A 271 -8.77 -3.56 24.98
#